data_e930e9404ac2b19f03aa28f59547fddd
#
_entry.id   e930e9404ac2b19f03aa28f59547fddd
#
_cell.length_a   1.000
_cell.length_b   1.000
_cell.length_c   1.000
_cell.angle_alpha   90.00
_cell.angle_beta   90.00
_cell.angle_gamma   90.00
#
_symmetry.space_group_name_H-M   'P 1'
#
loop_
_entity.id
_entity.type
_entity.pdbx_description
1 polymer ?
#
loop_
_entity_poly.entity_id
_entity_poly.type
_entity_poly.pdbx_seq_one_letter_code
_entity_poly.pdbx_strand_id
1 'polypeptide(L)'
;MVRFGYFLTPEADPTRPLELARLADELGFDLIGVQDHPYQRRFHDTWTLLTAIAVTTHQVSVFPDVASLPMRPPAMLAKAAATLDLLSGGRLELGLGAGAFWDAIVAMGGPRRGPGESIRALEEAIQVIRLMWSDQPAVRFSGEFYQLAGVRPGPRPAHSIGIWLGVYKPRALALVGRLADGWVPSLGYATPEALTEGNRRIDEAARQAGRDPSSIRRILNVMDSPGPELLAELAAERGMDTFVFAQAEEPDTQLRRLASEVIPRTRDLLSAGAGPASP
;
A
#
# COMPACT_ATOMS: atom_id res chain seq x y z
N MET A 1 -0.27 -11.45 -13.54
CA MET A 1 1.21 -11.44 -13.47
C MET A 1 1.60 -10.93 -12.09
N VAL A 2 2.54 -11.60 -11.41
CA VAL A 2 3.05 -11.17 -10.09
C VAL A 2 3.90 -9.93 -10.24
N ARG A 3 3.71 -8.93 -9.35
CA ARG A 3 4.44 -7.66 -9.30
C ARG A 3 5.49 -7.67 -8.20
N PHE A 4 6.57 -6.91 -8.39
CA PHE A 4 7.67 -6.81 -7.44
C PHE A 4 7.98 -5.35 -7.14
N GLY A 5 8.02 -5.02 -5.86
CA GLY A 5 8.28 -3.68 -5.37
C GLY A 5 9.44 -3.62 -4.38
N TYR A 6 9.81 -2.40 -4.04
CA TYR A 6 10.83 -2.10 -3.05
C TYR A 6 10.25 -1.25 -1.92
N PHE A 7 10.40 -1.69 -0.67
CA PHE A 7 9.99 -0.96 0.52
C PHE A 7 11.14 -0.08 0.97
N LEU A 8 11.02 1.21 0.74
CA LEU A 8 12.05 2.20 1.02
C LEU A 8 11.84 2.81 2.41
N THR A 9 12.88 2.77 3.25
CA THR A 9 12.91 3.49 4.51
C THR A 9 13.20 4.96 4.23
N PRO A 10 12.36 5.91 4.67
CA PRO A 10 12.50 7.33 4.35
C PRO A 10 13.55 8.03 5.22
N GLU A 11 14.76 7.48 5.30
CA GLU A 11 15.84 8.06 6.08
C GLU A 11 16.16 9.48 5.62
N ALA A 12 16.43 10.38 6.58
CA ALA A 12 16.71 11.79 6.33
C ALA A 12 18.13 12.01 5.78
N ASP A 13 18.38 11.42 4.62
CA ASP A 13 19.50 11.66 3.75
C ASP A 13 19.02 12.45 2.52
N PRO A 14 19.74 13.50 2.08
CA PRO A 14 19.24 14.38 1.03
C PRO A 14 19.16 13.73 -0.36
N THR A 15 19.93 12.67 -0.61
CA THR A 15 20.06 12.07 -1.95
C THR A 15 19.71 10.59 -1.96
N ARG A 16 20.09 9.85 -0.94
CA ARG A 16 20.06 8.39 -0.90
C ARG A 16 18.69 7.76 -1.22
N PRO A 17 17.57 8.22 -0.64
CA PRO A 17 16.26 7.66 -0.99
C PRO A 17 15.90 7.83 -2.47
N LEU A 18 16.30 8.95 -3.09
CA LEU A 18 16.03 9.20 -4.51
C LEU A 18 16.96 8.40 -5.43
N GLU A 19 18.20 8.15 -5.03
CA GLU A 19 19.13 7.28 -5.76
C GLU A 19 18.60 5.85 -5.80
N LEU A 20 18.17 5.32 -4.66
CA LEU A 20 17.58 3.98 -4.58
C LEU A 20 16.30 3.85 -5.39
N ALA A 21 15.45 4.89 -5.36
CA ALA A 21 14.22 4.91 -6.14
C ALA A 21 14.50 4.89 -7.65
N ARG A 22 15.48 5.67 -8.13
CA ARG A 22 15.90 5.65 -9.54
C ARG A 22 16.50 4.30 -9.93
N LEU A 23 17.35 3.74 -9.07
CA LEU A 23 17.93 2.42 -9.32
C LEU A 23 16.85 1.34 -9.41
N ALA A 24 15.83 1.35 -8.55
CA ALA A 24 14.71 0.43 -8.63
C ALA A 24 13.91 0.62 -9.94
N ASP A 25 13.67 1.86 -10.37
CA ASP A 25 12.99 2.19 -11.64
C ASP A 25 13.79 1.67 -12.84
N GLU A 26 15.10 1.93 -12.89
CA GLU A 26 16.02 1.46 -13.92
C GLU A 26 16.11 -0.08 -13.99
N LEU A 27 16.03 -0.75 -12.87
CA LEU A 27 16.07 -2.21 -12.77
C LEU A 27 14.72 -2.88 -13.07
N GLY A 28 13.66 -2.10 -13.33
CA GLY A 28 12.35 -2.60 -13.75
C GLY A 28 11.49 -3.15 -12.61
N PHE A 29 11.63 -2.61 -11.40
CA PHE A 29 10.66 -2.87 -10.33
C PHE A 29 9.31 -2.25 -10.69
N ASP A 30 8.23 -2.89 -10.24
CA ASP A 30 6.87 -2.44 -10.56
C ASP A 30 6.40 -1.31 -9.63
N LEU A 31 6.90 -1.26 -8.37
CA LEU A 31 6.42 -0.29 -7.38
C LEU A 31 7.45 0.01 -6.28
N ILE A 32 7.31 1.19 -5.68
CA ILE A 32 8.06 1.63 -4.49
C ILE A 32 7.06 1.98 -3.39
N GLY A 33 7.16 1.26 -2.26
CA GLY A 33 6.48 1.59 -1.02
C GLY A 33 7.36 2.45 -0.13
N VAL A 34 6.81 3.52 0.47
CA VAL A 34 7.55 4.37 1.42
C VAL A 34 6.83 4.38 2.77
N GLN A 35 7.56 4.02 3.82
CA GLN A 35 7.06 3.98 5.19
C GLN A 35 6.59 5.34 5.68
N ASP A 36 5.40 5.42 6.34
CA ASP A 36 4.86 6.67 6.90
C ASP A 36 4.81 6.66 8.43
N HIS A 37 5.97 6.92 9.03
CA HIS A 37 6.13 7.11 10.47
C HIS A 37 6.69 8.52 10.78
N PRO A 38 5.87 9.59 10.63
CA PRO A 38 6.35 10.97 10.70
C PRO A 38 6.91 11.37 12.07
N TYR A 39 6.61 10.62 13.13
CA TYR A 39 7.14 10.77 14.47
C TYR A 39 8.57 10.20 14.64
N GLN A 40 9.12 9.55 13.63
CA GLN A 40 10.50 9.08 13.65
C GLN A 40 11.45 10.24 13.30
N ARG A 41 12.32 10.62 14.24
CA ARG A 41 13.21 11.77 14.11
C ARG A 41 14.10 11.75 12.86
N ARG A 42 14.45 10.56 12.39
CA ARG A 42 15.38 10.37 11.26
C ARG A 42 14.69 10.17 9.92
N PHE A 43 13.36 10.34 9.86
CA PHE A 43 12.61 10.11 8.63
C PHE A 43 12.20 11.42 7.97
N HIS A 44 12.24 11.43 6.67
CA HIS A 44 11.54 12.43 5.85
C HIS A 44 10.02 12.29 5.98
N ASP A 45 9.30 13.36 5.71
CA ASP A 45 7.86 13.26 5.47
C ASP A 45 7.60 12.42 4.22
N THR A 46 6.79 11.38 4.38
CA THR A 46 6.54 10.39 3.34
C THR A 46 5.90 10.97 2.09
N TRP A 47 4.96 11.90 2.21
CA TRP A 47 4.28 12.49 1.05
C TRP A 47 5.17 13.41 0.26
N THR A 48 6.02 14.18 0.92
CA THR A 48 7.04 15.00 0.29
C THR A 48 8.05 14.13 -0.47
N LEU A 49 8.52 13.04 0.16
CA LEU A 49 9.45 12.12 -0.48
C LEU A 49 8.81 11.35 -1.65
N LEU A 50 7.58 10.83 -1.51
CA LEU A 50 6.85 10.17 -2.60
C LEU A 50 6.69 11.09 -3.82
N THR A 51 6.43 12.38 -3.59
CA THR A 51 6.34 13.36 -4.67
C THR A 51 7.69 13.49 -5.40
N ALA A 52 8.79 13.61 -4.66
CA ALA A 52 10.13 13.68 -5.23
C ALA A 52 10.50 12.40 -6.01
N ILE A 53 10.19 11.23 -5.46
CA ILE A 53 10.37 9.94 -6.15
C ILE A 53 9.55 9.92 -7.46
N ALA A 54 8.27 10.22 -7.39
CA ALA A 54 7.39 10.15 -8.56
C ALA A 54 7.80 11.05 -9.71
N VAL A 55 8.35 12.25 -9.43
CA VAL A 55 8.81 13.16 -10.48
C VAL A 55 10.23 12.87 -10.99
N THR A 56 10.97 12.01 -10.29
CA THR A 56 12.35 11.63 -10.68
C THR A 56 12.46 10.19 -11.20
N THR A 57 11.35 9.47 -11.30
CA THR A 57 11.22 8.12 -11.86
C THR A 57 10.21 8.11 -13.00
N HIS A 58 10.21 7.05 -13.83
CA HIS A 58 9.42 7.02 -15.07
C HIS A 58 8.40 5.89 -15.15
N GLN A 59 8.67 4.73 -14.53
CA GLN A 59 7.89 3.51 -14.68
C GLN A 59 7.27 3.02 -13.38
N VAL A 60 8.01 3.07 -12.26
CA VAL A 60 7.54 2.56 -10.97
C VAL A 60 6.29 3.29 -10.50
N SER A 61 5.30 2.53 -10.04
CA SER A 61 4.22 3.06 -9.22
C SER A 61 4.75 3.38 -7.82
N VAL A 62 4.16 4.36 -7.15
CA VAL A 62 4.55 4.75 -5.79
C VAL A 62 3.36 4.62 -4.85
N PHE A 63 3.61 4.30 -3.59
CA PHE A 63 2.56 4.27 -2.57
C PHE A 63 3.12 4.51 -1.17
N PRO A 64 2.38 5.17 -0.26
CA PRO A 64 2.72 5.14 1.16
C PRO A 64 2.46 3.74 1.70
N ASP A 65 3.41 3.13 2.41
CA ASP A 65 3.32 1.77 2.93
C ASP A 65 3.43 1.74 4.47
N VAL A 66 2.38 2.08 5.18
CA VAL A 66 1.10 2.66 4.73
C VAL A 66 0.89 4.02 5.38
N ALA A 67 0.13 4.93 4.76
CA ALA A 67 -0.17 6.25 5.31
C ALA A 67 -0.81 6.16 6.71
N SER A 68 -0.28 6.92 7.66
CA SER A 68 -0.77 6.98 9.04
C SER A 68 -2.02 7.86 9.11
N LEU A 69 -3.21 7.26 8.99
CA LEU A 69 -4.49 7.99 9.01
C LEU A 69 -4.65 8.96 10.20
N PRO A 70 -4.23 8.63 11.44
CA PRO A 70 -4.36 9.58 12.55
C PRO A 70 -3.58 10.89 12.36
N MET A 71 -2.52 10.85 11.55
CA MET A 71 -1.68 12.03 11.28
C MET A 71 -2.08 12.75 9.99
N ARG A 72 -3.00 12.19 9.20
CA ARG A 72 -3.37 12.71 7.86
C ARG A 72 -4.89 12.76 7.69
N PRO A 73 -5.51 13.93 7.86
CA PRO A 73 -6.96 14.10 7.64
C PRO A 73 -7.39 13.60 6.25
N PRO A 74 -8.42 12.74 6.13
CA PRO A 74 -8.70 12.00 4.90
C PRO A 74 -9.04 12.88 3.69
N ALA A 75 -9.68 14.04 3.89
CA ALA A 75 -9.94 14.96 2.78
C ALA A 75 -8.64 15.58 2.22
N MET A 76 -7.68 15.95 3.09
CA MET A 76 -6.37 16.44 2.66
C MET A 76 -5.52 15.31 2.07
N LEU A 77 -5.61 14.12 2.64
CA LEU A 77 -4.95 12.93 2.10
C LEU A 77 -5.43 12.62 0.68
N ALA A 78 -6.74 12.65 0.45
CA ALA A 78 -7.33 12.48 -0.88
C ALA A 78 -6.85 13.55 -1.87
N LYS A 79 -6.75 14.81 -1.42
CA LYS A 79 -6.23 15.93 -2.23
C LYS A 79 -4.78 15.71 -2.63
N ALA A 80 -3.93 15.34 -1.66
CA ALA A 80 -2.52 15.06 -1.90
C ALA A 80 -2.34 13.88 -2.86
N ALA A 81 -3.08 12.79 -2.63
CA ALA A 81 -3.06 11.60 -3.47
C ALA A 81 -3.45 11.92 -4.93
N ALA A 82 -4.57 12.58 -5.15
CA ALA A 82 -4.98 12.96 -6.50
C ALA A 82 -3.99 13.89 -7.20
N THR A 83 -3.35 14.80 -6.43
CA THR A 83 -2.32 15.70 -6.96
C THR A 83 -1.08 14.92 -7.39
N LEU A 84 -0.60 14.01 -6.54
CA LEU A 84 0.57 13.19 -6.85
C LEU A 84 0.28 12.24 -8.03
N ASP A 85 -0.91 11.69 -8.09
CA ASP A 85 -1.33 10.83 -9.20
C ASP A 85 -1.31 11.57 -10.54
N LEU A 86 -1.82 12.79 -10.59
CA LEU A 86 -1.73 13.66 -11.77
C LEU A 86 -0.29 13.98 -12.17
N LEU A 87 0.56 14.34 -11.18
CA LEU A 87 1.97 14.68 -11.42
C LEU A 87 2.79 13.47 -11.88
N SER A 88 2.43 12.27 -11.45
CA SER A 88 3.11 11.04 -11.83
C SER A 88 2.55 10.39 -13.10
N GLY A 89 1.46 10.92 -13.67
CA GLY A 89 0.79 10.32 -14.83
C GLY A 89 0.06 9.02 -14.52
N GLY A 90 -0.56 8.92 -13.34
CA GLY A 90 -1.36 7.76 -12.93
C GLY A 90 -0.56 6.65 -12.26
N ARG A 91 0.52 6.97 -11.54
CA ARG A 91 1.40 5.98 -10.90
C ARG A 91 1.31 5.97 -9.37
N LEU A 92 0.25 6.52 -8.76
CA LEU A 92 0.05 6.46 -7.32
C LEU A 92 -0.98 5.41 -6.93
N GLU A 93 -0.67 4.62 -5.92
CA GLU A 93 -1.65 3.83 -5.17
C GLU A 93 -1.68 4.31 -3.70
N LEU A 94 -2.79 4.11 -2.99
CA LEU A 94 -2.94 4.60 -1.63
C LEU A 94 -2.94 3.47 -0.60
N GLY A 95 -1.77 3.18 -0.04
CA GLY A 95 -1.69 2.37 1.17
C GLY A 95 -2.18 3.16 2.39
N LEU A 96 -3.06 2.60 3.20
CA LEU A 96 -3.70 3.28 4.33
C LEU A 96 -3.74 2.39 5.58
N GLY A 97 -3.29 2.93 6.72
CA GLY A 97 -3.28 2.28 8.01
C GLY A 97 -4.17 2.98 9.04
N ALA A 98 -4.82 2.20 9.91
CA ALA A 98 -5.70 2.71 10.97
C ALA A 98 -4.96 3.47 12.09
N GLY A 99 -3.64 3.39 12.12
CA GLY A 99 -2.76 3.89 13.16
C GLY A 99 -2.18 2.77 14.03
N ALA A 100 -0.92 2.97 14.41
CA ALA A 100 -0.16 2.19 15.37
C ALA A 100 0.71 3.17 16.19
N PHE A 101 1.48 2.70 17.16
CA PHE A 101 2.39 3.56 17.95
C PHE A 101 1.70 4.81 18.54
N TRP A 102 0.57 4.62 19.21
CA TRP A 102 -0.33 5.68 19.67
C TRP A 102 0.33 6.74 20.53
N ASP A 103 1.33 6.38 21.36
CA ASP A 103 2.05 7.34 22.17
C ASP A 103 2.85 8.34 21.32
N ALA A 104 3.46 7.88 20.25
CA ALA A 104 4.19 8.72 19.32
C ALA A 104 3.24 9.60 18.49
N ILE A 105 2.09 9.08 18.07
CA ILE A 105 1.03 9.83 17.39
C ILE A 105 0.53 10.98 18.28
N VAL A 106 0.23 10.68 19.55
CA VAL A 106 -0.23 11.69 20.53
C VAL A 106 0.86 12.71 20.80
N ALA A 107 2.12 12.28 20.96
CA ALA A 107 3.25 13.18 21.18
C ALA A 107 3.43 14.18 20.01
N MET A 108 3.02 13.81 18.80
CA MET A 108 3.06 14.67 17.62
C MET A 108 1.75 15.47 17.39
N GLY A 109 0.82 15.43 18.35
CA GLY A 109 -0.45 16.17 18.30
C GLY A 109 -1.59 15.44 17.61
N GLY A 110 -1.43 14.18 17.24
CA GLY A 110 -2.50 13.35 16.69
C GLY A 110 -3.46 12.83 17.75
N PRO A 111 -4.62 12.33 17.35
CA PRO A 111 -5.61 11.76 18.28
C PRO A 111 -5.14 10.40 18.81
N ARG A 112 -5.63 10.01 20.00
CA ARG A 112 -5.61 8.62 20.48
C ARG A 112 -6.94 7.96 20.16
N ARG A 113 -6.91 6.77 19.58
CA ARG A 113 -8.10 5.97 19.27
C ARG A 113 -7.94 4.55 19.81
N GLY A 114 -9.02 4.01 20.39
CA GLY A 114 -9.11 2.59 20.71
C GLY A 114 -9.21 1.72 19.45
N PRO A 115 -8.99 0.40 19.56
CA PRO A 115 -9.02 -0.49 18.39
C PRO A 115 -10.32 -0.43 17.57
N GLY A 116 -11.48 -0.34 18.25
CA GLY A 116 -12.78 -0.21 17.58
C GLY A 116 -12.97 1.12 16.88
N GLU A 117 -12.54 2.21 17.51
CA GLU A 117 -12.59 3.56 16.94
C GLU A 117 -11.69 3.68 15.71
N SER A 118 -10.48 3.11 15.78
CA SER A 118 -9.53 3.13 14.67
C SER A 118 -10.10 2.51 13.40
N ILE A 119 -10.83 1.38 13.54
CA ILE A 119 -11.44 0.70 12.40
C ILE A 119 -12.64 1.48 11.85
N ARG A 120 -13.50 2.06 12.73
CA ARG A 120 -14.61 2.91 12.27
C ARG A 120 -14.09 4.18 11.57
N ALA A 121 -13.06 4.82 12.14
CA ALA A 121 -12.41 5.97 11.52
C ALA A 121 -11.77 5.63 10.16
N LEU A 122 -11.18 4.44 10.02
CA LEU A 122 -10.65 3.95 8.74
C LEU A 122 -11.77 3.74 7.71
N GLU A 123 -12.89 3.16 8.12
CA GLU A 123 -14.07 2.97 7.25
C GLU A 123 -14.64 4.31 6.75
N GLU A 124 -14.81 5.28 7.64
CA GLU A 124 -15.23 6.65 7.27
C GLU A 124 -14.21 7.34 6.36
N ALA A 125 -12.91 7.18 6.65
CA ALA A 125 -11.85 7.78 5.84
C ALA A 125 -11.88 7.28 4.39
N ILE A 126 -12.09 5.99 4.16
CA ILE A 126 -12.23 5.43 2.80
C ILE A 126 -13.40 6.09 2.06
N GLN A 127 -14.53 6.27 2.73
CA GLN A 127 -15.71 6.92 2.14
C GLN A 127 -15.43 8.40 1.82
N VAL A 128 -14.82 9.14 2.76
CA VAL A 128 -14.41 10.54 2.56
C VAL A 128 -13.46 10.66 1.37
N ILE A 129 -12.43 9.79 1.30
CA ILE A 129 -11.44 9.80 0.21
C ILE A 129 -12.13 9.59 -1.14
N ARG A 130 -13.01 8.60 -1.26
CA ARG A 130 -13.75 8.32 -2.50
C ARG A 130 -14.70 9.45 -2.90
N LEU A 131 -15.36 10.08 -1.92
CA LEU A 131 -16.15 11.29 -2.17
C LEU A 131 -15.30 12.44 -2.69
N MET A 132 -14.11 12.65 -2.15
CA MET A 132 -13.16 13.67 -2.60
C MET A 132 -12.59 13.41 -4.02
N TRP A 133 -12.64 12.19 -4.51
CA TRP A 133 -12.25 11.81 -5.88
C TRP A 133 -13.43 11.73 -6.86
N SER A 134 -14.66 12.00 -6.40
CA SER A 134 -15.87 11.92 -7.23
C SER A 134 -16.05 13.15 -8.13
N ASP A 135 -16.94 13.02 -9.13
CA ASP A 135 -17.34 14.10 -10.03
C ASP A 135 -18.54 14.91 -9.51
N GLN A 136 -18.92 14.76 -8.23
CA GLN A 136 -20.04 15.49 -7.67
C GLN A 136 -19.72 16.99 -7.55
N PRO A 137 -20.69 17.90 -7.77
CA PRO A 137 -20.43 19.34 -7.69
C PRO A 137 -20.12 19.82 -6.27
N ALA A 138 -20.62 19.12 -5.26
CA ALA A 138 -20.31 19.30 -3.85
C ALA A 138 -20.59 18.03 -3.08
N VAL A 139 -19.77 17.70 -2.10
CA VAL A 139 -19.91 16.50 -1.26
C VAL A 139 -20.14 16.88 0.20
N ARG A 140 -20.97 16.08 0.85
CA ARG A 140 -21.26 16.14 2.29
C ARG A 140 -21.01 14.77 2.87
N PHE A 141 -20.49 14.73 4.08
CA PHE A 141 -20.31 13.52 4.86
C PHE A 141 -20.51 13.85 6.34
N SER A 142 -21.22 13.04 7.08
CA SER A 142 -21.47 13.22 8.51
C SER A 142 -21.22 11.88 9.21
N GLY A 143 -20.00 11.68 9.68
CA GLY A 143 -19.55 10.50 10.43
C GLY A 143 -19.30 10.83 11.89
N GLU A 144 -18.85 9.82 12.61
CA GLU A 144 -18.40 9.94 14.01
C GLU A 144 -17.08 10.69 14.11
N PHE A 145 -16.14 10.47 13.14
CA PHE A 145 -14.79 10.97 13.15
C PHE A 145 -14.52 12.10 12.14
N TYR A 146 -15.26 12.12 11.05
CA TYR A 146 -15.02 13.07 9.95
C TYR A 146 -16.29 13.74 9.48
N GLN A 147 -16.18 15.02 9.07
CA GLN A 147 -17.28 15.83 8.59
C GLN A 147 -16.87 16.55 7.30
N LEU A 148 -17.75 16.55 6.28
CA LEU A 148 -17.64 17.38 5.10
C LEU A 148 -18.92 18.22 4.95
N ALA A 149 -18.79 19.54 4.88
CA ALA A 149 -19.91 20.47 4.90
C ALA A 149 -20.18 21.13 3.53
N GLY A 150 -20.20 20.36 2.46
CA GLY A 150 -20.43 20.89 1.11
C GLY A 150 -19.14 21.33 0.42
N VAL A 151 -18.04 20.58 0.62
CA VAL A 151 -16.79 20.81 -0.06
C VAL A 151 -16.91 20.45 -1.55
N ARG A 152 -16.27 21.23 -2.42
CA ARG A 152 -16.11 20.87 -3.83
C ARG A 152 -14.94 19.89 -3.96
N PRO A 153 -15.18 18.65 -4.43
CA PRO A 153 -14.16 17.62 -4.54
C PRO A 153 -13.15 17.93 -5.66
N GLY A 154 -12.08 17.14 -5.72
CA GLY A 154 -11.06 17.26 -6.76
C GLY A 154 -9.73 17.86 -6.31
N PRO A 155 -8.69 17.86 -7.21
CA PRO A 155 -8.79 17.38 -8.58
C PRO A 155 -9.17 15.90 -8.66
N ARG A 156 -9.72 15.47 -9.81
CA ARG A 156 -9.91 14.05 -10.08
C ARG A 156 -8.54 13.40 -10.33
N PRO A 157 -8.27 12.21 -9.80
CA PRO A 157 -7.06 11.46 -10.12
C PRO A 157 -6.94 11.15 -11.62
N ALA A 158 -5.72 10.94 -12.12
CA ALA A 158 -5.45 10.55 -13.50
C ALA A 158 -5.94 9.12 -13.80
N HIS A 159 -5.95 8.25 -12.76
CA HIS A 159 -6.50 6.89 -12.85
C HIS A 159 -7.37 6.58 -11.63
N SER A 160 -7.94 5.38 -11.57
CA SER A 160 -8.67 4.89 -10.40
C SER A 160 -7.68 4.42 -9.35
N ILE A 161 -7.27 5.32 -8.44
CA ILE A 161 -6.33 4.99 -7.35
C ILE A 161 -6.92 3.88 -6.48
N GLY A 162 -6.20 2.78 -6.33
CA GLY A 162 -6.55 1.71 -5.40
C GLY A 162 -6.27 2.10 -3.95
N ILE A 163 -7.20 1.79 -3.04
CA ILE A 163 -7.01 1.96 -1.59
C ILE A 163 -6.61 0.61 -1.00
N TRP A 164 -5.38 0.50 -0.51
CA TRP A 164 -4.81 -0.72 0.05
C TRP A 164 -4.66 -0.62 1.56
N LEU A 165 -5.11 -1.61 2.34
CA LEU A 165 -5.09 -1.53 3.79
C LEU A 165 -4.00 -2.39 4.43
N GLY A 166 -3.17 -1.76 5.28
CA GLY A 166 -2.22 -2.43 6.17
C GLY A 166 -2.90 -2.86 7.47
N VAL A 167 -3.52 -4.03 7.49
CA VAL A 167 -4.34 -4.50 8.61
C VAL A 167 -4.23 -6.02 8.83
N TYR A 168 -4.52 -6.49 10.07
CA TYR A 168 -4.31 -7.90 10.46
C TYR A 168 -5.50 -8.53 11.19
N LYS A 169 -6.39 -7.74 11.80
CA LYS A 169 -7.45 -8.27 12.68
C LYS A 169 -8.74 -8.57 11.92
N PRO A 170 -9.57 -9.52 12.37
CA PRO A 170 -10.74 -10.00 11.63
C PRO A 170 -11.69 -8.91 11.11
N ARG A 171 -12.02 -7.91 11.96
CA ARG A 171 -12.90 -6.80 11.55
C ARG A 171 -12.28 -5.94 10.44
N ALA A 172 -10.97 -5.70 10.52
CA ALA A 172 -10.25 -4.92 9.54
C ALA A 172 -10.07 -5.69 8.23
N LEU A 173 -9.85 -7.01 8.28
CA LEU A 173 -9.82 -7.88 7.10
C LEU A 173 -11.20 -7.90 6.39
N ALA A 174 -12.29 -7.96 7.14
CA ALA A 174 -13.63 -7.83 6.56
C ALA A 174 -13.85 -6.46 5.92
N LEU A 175 -13.26 -5.37 6.46
CA LEU A 175 -13.30 -4.05 5.85
C LEU A 175 -12.56 -4.02 4.51
N VAL A 176 -11.40 -4.72 4.40
CA VAL A 176 -10.73 -4.89 3.09
C VAL A 176 -11.68 -5.48 2.07
N GLY A 177 -12.31 -6.61 2.36
CA GLY A 177 -13.26 -7.26 1.45
C GLY A 177 -14.41 -6.34 1.04
N ARG A 178 -14.99 -5.60 1.97
CA ARG A 178 -16.16 -4.74 1.71
C ARG A 178 -15.80 -3.47 0.93
N LEU A 179 -14.69 -2.81 1.22
CA LEU A 179 -14.45 -1.44 0.76
C LEU A 179 -13.08 -1.17 0.14
N ALA A 180 -12.05 -1.95 0.41
CA ALA A 180 -10.72 -1.66 -0.10
C ALA A 180 -10.40 -2.39 -1.42
N ASP A 181 -9.35 -1.95 -2.08
CA ASP A 181 -8.91 -2.49 -3.37
C ASP A 181 -7.64 -3.34 -3.23
N GLY A 182 -7.07 -3.38 -2.01
CA GLY A 182 -5.92 -4.23 -1.70
C GLY A 182 -5.71 -4.44 -0.20
N TRP A 183 -4.93 -5.46 0.10
CA TRP A 183 -4.46 -5.83 1.43
C TRP A 183 -2.93 -5.88 1.46
N VAL A 184 -2.32 -5.20 2.44
CA VAL A 184 -0.85 -5.06 2.58
C VAL A 184 -0.40 -5.57 3.95
N PRO A 185 -0.31 -6.88 4.18
CA PRO A 185 0.35 -7.45 5.35
C PRO A 185 1.87 -7.47 5.17
N SER A 186 2.60 -7.71 6.28
CA SER A 186 4.04 -7.93 6.28
C SER A 186 4.35 -9.34 6.77
N LEU A 187 5.20 -10.05 6.03
CA LEU A 187 5.76 -11.33 6.46
C LEU A 187 6.61 -11.11 7.73
N GLY A 188 6.44 -11.98 8.71
CA GLY A 188 7.00 -11.76 10.06
C GLY A 188 5.99 -11.20 11.07
N TYR A 189 5.05 -10.34 10.64
CA TYR A 189 3.87 -9.97 11.44
C TYR A 189 2.68 -10.89 11.16
N ALA A 190 2.60 -11.49 9.98
CA ALA A 190 1.66 -12.54 9.63
C ALA A 190 2.41 -13.81 9.22
N THR A 191 2.04 -14.95 9.80
CA THR A 191 2.54 -16.27 9.36
C THR A 191 1.86 -16.67 8.04
N PRO A 192 2.41 -17.65 7.26
CA PRO A 192 1.75 -18.16 6.06
C PRO A 192 0.30 -18.62 6.29
N GLU A 193 0.01 -19.24 7.43
CA GLU A 193 -1.35 -19.65 7.82
C GLU A 193 -2.26 -18.44 8.07
N ALA A 194 -1.73 -17.39 8.70
CA ALA A 194 -2.45 -16.14 8.93
C ALA A 194 -2.74 -15.41 7.60
N LEU A 195 -1.86 -15.52 6.60
CA LEU A 195 -2.12 -15.01 5.24
C LEU A 195 -3.28 -15.75 4.58
N THR A 196 -3.29 -17.09 4.67
CA THR A 196 -4.38 -17.92 4.14
C THR A 196 -5.72 -17.58 4.79
N GLU A 197 -5.76 -17.48 6.12
CA GLU A 197 -6.99 -17.12 6.86
C GLU A 197 -7.41 -15.67 6.55
N GLY A 198 -6.45 -14.76 6.41
CA GLY A 198 -6.70 -13.37 6.00
C GLY A 198 -7.38 -13.31 4.63
N ASN A 199 -6.84 -14.01 3.64
CA ASN A 199 -7.43 -14.10 2.30
C ASN A 199 -8.85 -14.66 2.35
N ARG A 200 -9.07 -15.77 3.05
CA ARG A 200 -10.40 -16.37 3.22
C ARG A 200 -11.43 -15.36 3.77
N ARG A 201 -11.05 -14.59 4.81
CA ARG A 201 -11.93 -13.57 5.41
C ARG A 201 -12.23 -12.42 4.48
N ILE A 202 -11.22 -11.95 3.74
CA ILE A 202 -11.37 -10.89 2.75
C ILE A 202 -12.31 -11.34 1.64
N ASP A 203 -12.09 -12.55 1.11
CA ASP A 203 -12.91 -13.12 0.04
C ASP A 203 -14.36 -13.31 0.44
N GLU A 204 -14.59 -13.83 1.66
CA GLU A 204 -15.93 -13.99 2.21
C GLU A 204 -16.66 -12.65 2.34
N ALA A 205 -15.98 -11.64 2.92
CA ALA A 205 -16.55 -10.31 3.08
C ALA A 205 -16.78 -9.59 1.74
N ALA A 206 -15.91 -9.81 0.74
CA ALA A 206 -16.09 -9.29 -0.61
C ALA A 206 -17.36 -9.88 -1.27
N ARG A 207 -17.51 -11.22 -1.23
CA ARG A 207 -18.71 -11.89 -1.79
C ARG A 207 -20.00 -11.43 -1.09
N GLN A 208 -20.00 -11.30 0.23
CA GLN A 208 -21.14 -10.78 0.99
C GLN A 208 -21.48 -9.33 0.60
N ALA A 209 -20.50 -8.54 0.20
CA ALA A 209 -20.69 -7.17 -0.29
C ALA A 209 -20.98 -7.09 -1.81
N GLY A 210 -21.13 -8.23 -2.49
CA GLY A 210 -21.38 -8.27 -3.95
C GLY A 210 -20.17 -7.88 -4.79
N ARG A 211 -18.94 -8.00 -4.22
CA ARG A 211 -17.69 -7.70 -4.92
C ARG A 211 -16.98 -8.98 -5.35
N ASP A 212 -16.26 -8.91 -6.47
CA ASP A 212 -15.37 -9.99 -6.90
C ASP A 212 -14.10 -9.98 -6.05
N PRO A 213 -13.79 -11.07 -5.29
CA PRO A 213 -12.56 -11.17 -4.52
C PRO A 213 -11.27 -11.04 -5.36
N SER A 214 -11.30 -11.45 -6.63
CA SER A 214 -10.15 -11.36 -7.54
C SER A 214 -9.77 -9.93 -7.91
N SER A 215 -10.68 -8.97 -7.73
CA SER A 215 -10.43 -7.54 -7.93
C SER A 215 -9.60 -6.90 -6.80
N ILE A 216 -9.40 -7.62 -5.68
CA ILE A 216 -8.70 -7.12 -4.50
C ILE A 216 -7.26 -7.61 -4.52
N ARG A 217 -6.28 -6.71 -4.61
CA ARG A 217 -4.85 -7.01 -4.62
C ARG A 217 -4.36 -7.66 -3.32
N ARG A 218 -3.39 -8.55 -3.42
CA ARG A 218 -2.75 -9.24 -2.29
C ARG A 218 -1.27 -8.89 -2.27
N ILE A 219 -0.94 -7.77 -1.60
CA ILE A 219 0.40 -7.21 -1.53
C ILE A 219 1.08 -7.72 -0.25
N LEU A 220 2.27 -8.27 -0.33
CA LEU A 220 3.03 -8.76 0.81
C LEU A 220 4.33 -8.00 0.97
N ASN A 221 4.50 -7.31 2.11
CA ASN A 221 5.80 -6.79 2.50
C ASN A 221 6.68 -7.93 2.97
N VAL A 222 7.82 -8.08 2.33
CA VAL A 222 8.81 -9.13 2.59
C VAL A 222 9.95 -8.54 3.40
N MET A 223 9.95 -8.80 4.71
CA MET A 223 10.92 -8.20 5.65
C MET A 223 12.29 -8.84 5.61
N ASP A 224 12.38 -10.09 5.19
CA ASP A 224 13.62 -10.82 4.94
C ASP A 224 13.88 -10.91 3.42
N SER A 225 15.01 -11.49 3.03
CA SER A 225 15.34 -11.73 1.62
C SER A 225 15.08 -13.21 1.24
N PRO A 226 13.82 -13.64 1.05
CA PRO A 226 13.50 -15.01 0.72
C PRO A 226 14.03 -15.38 -0.65
N GLY A 227 14.24 -16.68 -0.84
CA GLY A 227 14.52 -17.24 -2.16
C GLY A 227 13.31 -17.24 -3.08
N PRO A 228 13.53 -17.43 -4.39
CA PRO A 228 12.46 -17.44 -5.39
C PRO A 228 11.42 -18.55 -5.17
N GLU A 229 11.82 -19.66 -4.56
CA GLU A 229 10.93 -20.79 -4.26
C GLU A 229 9.84 -20.41 -3.27
N LEU A 230 10.19 -19.71 -2.17
CA LEU A 230 9.20 -19.23 -1.19
C LEU A 230 8.25 -18.19 -1.81
N LEU A 231 8.77 -17.29 -2.64
CA LEU A 231 7.92 -16.30 -3.33
C LEU A 231 6.94 -16.98 -4.30
N ALA A 232 7.39 -18.01 -5.02
CA ALA A 232 6.54 -18.79 -5.91
C ALA A 232 5.46 -19.57 -5.13
N GLU A 233 5.81 -20.17 -3.98
CA GLU A 233 4.85 -20.82 -3.07
C GLU A 233 3.81 -19.82 -2.55
N LEU A 234 4.25 -18.67 -2.03
CA LEU A 234 3.35 -17.63 -1.50
C LEU A 234 2.39 -17.09 -2.58
N ALA A 235 2.85 -16.99 -3.82
CA ALA A 235 1.99 -16.62 -4.94
C ALA A 235 0.99 -17.73 -5.31
N ALA A 236 1.48 -18.94 -5.52
CA ALA A 236 0.66 -20.07 -6.02
C ALA A 236 -0.31 -20.61 -4.96
N GLU A 237 0.17 -20.76 -3.71
CA GLU A 237 -0.59 -21.44 -2.65
C GLU A 237 -1.30 -20.48 -1.71
N ARG A 238 -0.77 -19.26 -1.52
CA ARG A 238 -1.33 -18.26 -0.61
C ARG A 238 -1.99 -17.09 -1.34
N GLY A 239 -1.96 -17.08 -2.68
CA GLY A 239 -2.64 -16.09 -3.50
C GLY A 239 -2.07 -14.67 -3.41
N MET A 240 -0.79 -14.53 -2.99
CA MET A 240 -0.14 -13.22 -3.00
C MET A 240 0.25 -12.84 -4.44
N ASP A 241 -0.07 -11.63 -4.86
CA ASP A 241 0.14 -11.18 -6.24
C ASP A 241 1.18 -10.07 -6.40
N THR A 242 1.66 -9.54 -5.28
CA THR A 242 2.65 -8.45 -5.25
C THR A 242 3.57 -8.63 -4.04
N PHE A 243 4.89 -8.57 -4.25
CA PHE A 243 5.90 -8.67 -3.21
C PHE A 243 6.69 -7.38 -3.11
N VAL A 244 6.78 -6.77 -1.92
CA VAL A 244 7.50 -5.52 -1.67
C VAL A 244 8.64 -5.81 -0.71
N PHE A 245 9.88 -5.80 -1.21
CA PHE A 245 11.07 -6.18 -0.45
C PHE A 245 11.56 -5.05 0.44
N ALA A 246 11.69 -5.32 1.74
CA ALA A 246 12.24 -4.36 2.68
C ALA A 246 13.71 -4.04 2.37
N GLN A 247 14.08 -2.79 2.58
CA GLN A 247 15.44 -2.29 2.39
C GLN A 247 16.42 -3.00 3.33
N ALA A 248 17.48 -3.59 2.77
CA ALA A 248 18.58 -4.21 3.50
C ALA A 248 19.68 -3.20 3.83
N GLU A 249 20.73 -3.62 4.57
CA GLU A 249 21.92 -2.80 4.88
C GLU A 249 22.68 -2.38 3.63
N GLU A 250 22.77 -3.30 2.63
CA GLU A 250 23.43 -3.06 1.34
C GLU A 250 22.38 -2.97 0.22
N PRO A 251 21.63 -1.86 0.13
CA PRO A 251 20.43 -1.77 -0.69
C PRO A 251 20.71 -1.83 -2.20
N ASP A 252 21.85 -1.31 -2.69
CA ASP A 252 22.20 -1.40 -4.13
C ASP A 252 22.47 -2.84 -4.54
N THR A 253 23.23 -3.55 -3.73
CA THR A 253 23.55 -4.98 -3.94
C THR A 253 22.26 -5.80 -3.90
N GLN A 254 21.38 -5.51 -2.94
CA GLN A 254 20.08 -6.16 -2.83
C GLN A 254 19.22 -5.92 -4.08
N LEU A 255 19.04 -4.67 -4.51
CA LEU A 255 18.22 -4.32 -5.68
C LEU A 255 18.72 -5.03 -6.94
N ARG A 256 20.03 -5.01 -7.20
CA ARG A 256 20.63 -5.68 -8.36
C ARG A 256 20.44 -7.19 -8.32
N ARG A 257 20.66 -7.83 -7.16
CA ARG A 257 20.43 -9.26 -6.97
C ARG A 257 18.95 -9.64 -7.17
N LEU A 258 18.03 -8.88 -6.59
CA LEU A 258 16.60 -9.11 -6.76
C LEU A 258 16.21 -9.06 -8.25
N ALA A 259 16.68 -8.05 -8.97
CA ALA A 259 16.35 -7.85 -10.38
C ALA A 259 16.98 -8.92 -11.30
N SER A 260 18.24 -9.32 -11.04
CA SER A 260 18.95 -10.25 -11.93
C SER A 260 18.73 -11.73 -11.62
N GLU A 261 18.40 -12.08 -10.38
CA GLU A 261 18.35 -13.48 -9.95
C GLU A 261 16.96 -13.89 -9.41
N VAL A 262 16.46 -13.18 -8.38
CA VAL A 262 15.29 -13.60 -7.61
C VAL A 262 14.01 -13.43 -8.42
N ILE A 263 13.78 -12.25 -8.98
CA ILE A 263 12.57 -11.93 -9.74
C ILE A 263 12.42 -12.80 -11.00
N PRO A 264 13.44 -12.95 -11.86
CA PRO A 264 13.35 -13.83 -13.03
C PRO A 264 13.08 -15.27 -12.63
N ARG A 265 13.80 -15.80 -11.65
CA ARG A 265 13.63 -17.19 -11.21
C ARG A 265 12.24 -17.43 -10.60
N THR A 266 11.69 -16.47 -9.84
CA THR A 266 10.32 -16.58 -9.32
C THR A 266 9.30 -16.64 -10.47
N ARG A 267 9.46 -15.80 -11.50
CA ARG A 267 8.60 -15.81 -12.69
C ARG A 267 8.68 -17.13 -13.45
N ASP A 268 9.87 -17.71 -13.59
CA ASP A 268 10.09 -19.00 -14.23
C ASP A 268 9.37 -20.14 -13.47
N LEU A 269 9.50 -20.18 -12.14
CA LEU A 269 8.84 -21.17 -11.30
C LEU A 269 7.31 -21.09 -11.41
N LEU A 270 6.75 -19.90 -11.40
CA LEU A 270 5.31 -19.67 -11.57
C LEU A 270 4.82 -20.09 -12.96
N SER A 271 5.62 -19.83 -13.99
CA SER A 271 5.29 -20.23 -15.36
C SER A 271 5.35 -21.74 -15.57
N ALA A 272 6.31 -22.41 -14.93
CA ALA A 272 6.44 -23.87 -14.98
C ALA A 272 5.32 -24.59 -14.19
N GLY A 273 4.84 -24.00 -13.09
CA GLY A 273 3.74 -24.52 -12.28
C GLY A 273 2.35 -24.33 -12.92
N ALA A 274 2.20 -23.35 -13.78
CA ALA A 274 1.01 -23.19 -14.63
C ALA A 274 1.15 -24.10 -15.85
N GLY A 275 0.95 -25.42 -15.69
CA GLY A 275 0.98 -26.37 -16.80
C GLY A 275 0.19 -25.89 -18.03
N PRO A 276 0.43 -26.45 -19.25
CA PRO A 276 -0.23 -25.96 -20.45
C PRO A 276 -1.75 -25.97 -20.26
N ALA A 277 -2.38 -24.81 -20.46
CA ALA A 277 -3.84 -24.72 -20.47
C ALA A 277 -4.34 -25.80 -21.40
N SER A 278 -5.10 -26.76 -20.86
CA SER A 278 -5.75 -27.79 -21.69
C SER A 278 -6.60 -27.11 -22.74
N PRO A 279 -6.55 -27.60 -23.99
CA PRO A 279 -7.23 -27.00 -25.13
C PRO A 279 -8.75 -26.98 -24.99
#